data_dc77fb84e9146ed6c15af7233b883fb6
#
_entry.id   dc77fb84e9146ed6c15af7233b883fb6
#
_cell.length_a   1.000
_cell.length_b   1.000
_cell.length_c   1.000
_cell.angle_alpha   90.00
_cell.angle_beta   90.00
_cell.angle_gamma   90.00
#
_symmetry.space_group_name_H-M   'P 1'
#
loop_
_entity.id
_entity.type
_entity.pdbx_description
1 polymer ?
#
loop_
_entity_poly.entity_id
_entity_poly.type
_entity_poly.pdbx_seq_one_letter_code
_entity_poly.pdbx_strand_id
1 'polypeptide(L)'
;MERLGSSYILEERIGAGAQGDVWKGHREGSEEPLAFKKLRSDLARERNVVDAFLKERDTLERVDSPHVVRLRDMVAEGETLGLVMDYVGGGDLADVIREQGALAPGLVASYGAAIAAGLSAVHAASLVHRDIKPANILMDDDVTPAAPRVADFGVARICDSASSTRSTNGAGTPLYMAPEVADGLPAAPSMDIYSL
;
A
#
# COMPACT_ATOMS: atom_id res chain seq x y z
N MET A 1 22.08 -1.46 12.11
CA MET A 1 21.00 -0.50 11.84
C MET A 1 20.96 -0.30 10.35
N GLU A 2 19.87 -0.61 9.71
CA GLU A 2 19.68 -0.40 8.28
C GLU A 2 19.15 1.02 8.03
N ARG A 3 19.42 1.61 6.86
CA ARG A 3 18.96 2.97 6.53
C ARG A 3 18.18 2.97 5.20
N LEU A 4 17.22 3.86 5.11
CA LEU A 4 16.58 4.22 3.86
C LEU A 4 17.01 5.64 3.49
N GLY A 5 17.89 5.75 2.48
CA GLY A 5 18.53 7.01 2.13
C GLY A 5 19.36 7.59 3.27
N SER A 6 19.54 8.90 3.25
CA SER A 6 20.33 9.64 4.24
C SER A 6 19.55 9.98 5.52
N SER A 7 18.21 9.94 5.49
CA SER A 7 17.36 10.59 6.49
C SER A 7 16.58 9.64 7.40
N TYR A 8 16.52 8.32 7.09
CA TYR A 8 15.64 7.40 7.79
C TYR A 8 16.40 6.19 8.36
N ILE A 9 16.00 5.75 9.55
CA ILE A 9 16.54 4.62 10.29
C ILE A 9 15.50 3.51 10.29
N LEU A 10 15.88 2.32 9.80
CA LEU A 10 15.06 1.13 9.78
C LEU A 10 15.42 0.27 10.99
N GLU A 11 14.44 -0.02 11.85
CA GLU A 11 14.65 -0.72 13.12
C GLU A 11 14.21 -2.17 13.06
N GLU A 12 12.97 -2.41 12.65
CA GLU A 12 12.33 -3.71 12.68
C GLU A 12 11.68 -4.01 11.31
N ARG A 13 11.95 -5.20 10.77
CA ARG A 13 11.27 -5.69 9.58
C ARG A 13 9.92 -6.27 9.97
N ILE A 14 8.83 -5.59 9.61
CA ILE A 14 7.46 -5.95 9.96
C ILE A 14 6.72 -6.69 8.84
N GLY A 15 7.27 -6.73 7.62
CA GLY A 15 6.66 -7.44 6.50
C GLY A 15 7.63 -7.72 5.37
N ALA A 16 7.28 -8.71 4.55
CA ALA A 16 7.99 -9.07 3.34
C ALA A 16 6.99 -9.35 2.22
N GLY A 17 7.25 -8.82 1.03
CA GLY A 17 6.39 -8.99 -0.13
C GLY A 17 7.15 -9.09 -1.45
N ALA A 18 6.43 -9.39 -2.53
CA ALA A 18 7.02 -9.55 -3.86
C ALA A 18 7.70 -8.27 -4.37
N GLN A 19 7.23 -7.10 -3.96
CA GLN A 19 7.74 -5.80 -4.39
C GLN A 19 8.85 -5.26 -3.49
N GLY A 20 9.00 -5.77 -2.26
CA GLY A 20 9.97 -5.29 -1.28
C GLY A 20 9.58 -5.65 0.15
N ASP A 21 10.38 -5.15 1.07
CA ASP A 21 10.22 -5.37 2.50
C ASP A 21 9.62 -4.14 3.17
N VAL A 22 8.79 -4.39 4.18
CA VAL A 22 8.20 -3.34 5.02
C VAL A 22 8.91 -3.32 6.37
N TRP A 23 9.32 -2.13 6.77
CA TRP A 23 10.06 -1.88 8.00
C TRP A 23 9.33 -0.85 8.85
N LYS A 24 9.46 -0.99 10.16
CA LYS A 24 9.19 0.05 11.14
C LYS A 24 10.49 0.78 11.46
N GLY A 25 10.40 2.08 11.73
CA GLY A 25 11.54 2.89 12.12
C GLY A 25 11.10 4.35 12.26
N HIS A 26 12.04 5.27 12.10
CA HIS A 26 11.80 6.69 12.32
C HIS A 26 12.71 7.56 11.42
N ARG A 27 12.39 8.85 11.34
CA ARG A 27 13.30 9.84 10.75
C ARG A 27 14.42 10.15 11.73
N GLU A 28 15.65 10.30 11.26
CA GLU A 28 16.78 10.69 12.08
C GLU A 28 16.48 11.98 12.85
N GLY A 29 16.64 11.94 14.17
CA GLY A 29 16.30 13.05 15.07
C GLY A 29 14.82 13.16 15.47
N SER A 30 13.98 12.18 15.12
CA SER A 30 12.58 12.08 15.54
C SER A 30 12.34 10.69 16.15
N GLU A 31 11.40 10.59 17.07
CA GLU A 31 10.92 9.31 17.63
C GLU A 31 9.53 8.92 17.06
N GLU A 32 8.97 9.75 16.16
CA GLU A 32 7.69 9.43 15.51
C GLU A 32 7.82 8.14 14.71
N PRO A 33 7.00 7.11 15.01
CA PRO A 33 7.08 5.85 14.30
C PRO A 33 6.56 6.01 12.86
N LEU A 34 7.32 5.48 11.91
CA LEU A 34 7.00 5.46 10.49
C LEU A 34 7.11 4.03 9.94
N ALA A 35 6.35 3.77 8.89
CA ALA A 35 6.48 2.57 8.08
C ALA A 35 7.25 2.87 6.80
N PHE A 36 8.12 1.95 6.41
CA PHE A 36 8.97 2.08 5.24
C PHE A 36 8.80 0.88 4.33
N LYS A 37 8.36 1.09 3.11
CA LYS A 37 8.37 0.05 2.08
C LYS A 37 9.59 0.23 1.19
N LYS A 38 10.64 -0.55 1.48
CA LYS A 38 11.87 -0.57 0.67
C LYS A 38 11.69 -1.49 -0.50
N LEU A 39 11.71 -0.95 -1.71
CA LEU A 39 11.59 -1.74 -2.93
C LEU A 39 12.80 -2.64 -3.13
N ARG A 40 12.60 -3.78 -3.80
CA ARG A 40 13.69 -4.70 -4.15
C ARG A 40 14.74 -3.99 -5.00
N SER A 41 16.00 -4.35 -4.80
CA SER A 41 17.12 -3.74 -5.50
C SER A 41 17.10 -3.99 -7.02
N ASP A 42 16.51 -5.12 -7.48
CA ASP A 42 16.31 -5.37 -8.90
C ASP A 42 15.34 -4.34 -9.53
N LEU A 43 14.22 -4.04 -8.85
CA LEU A 43 13.28 -2.98 -9.27
C LEU A 43 13.92 -1.60 -9.23
N ALA A 44 14.74 -1.31 -8.22
CA ALA A 44 15.42 -0.01 -8.08
C ALA A 44 16.48 0.26 -9.16
N ARG A 45 16.96 -0.79 -9.85
CA ARG A 45 17.88 -0.69 -10.99
C ARG A 45 17.19 -0.49 -12.34
N GLU A 46 15.89 -0.78 -12.39
CA GLU A 46 15.10 -0.62 -13.61
C GLU A 46 14.78 0.85 -13.84
N ARG A 47 15.35 1.45 -14.91
CA ARG A 47 15.16 2.88 -15.21
C ARG A 47 13.68 3.27 -15.30
N ASN A 48 12.86 2.41 -15.91
CA ASN A 48 11.42 2.65 -16.06
C ASN A 48 10.70 2.70 -14.69
N VAL A 49 11.14 1.90 -13.72
CA VAL A 49 10.61 1.91 -12.34
C VAL A 49 10.99 3.21 -11.64
N VAL A 50 12.25 3.62 -11.76
CA VAL A 50 12.73 4.89 -11.17
C VAL A 50 11.98 6.08 -11.75
N ASP A 51 11.82 6.14 -13.08
CA ASP A 51 11.10 7.22 -13.74
C ASP A 51 9.62 7.26 -13.34
N ALA A 52 8.97 6.08 -13.26
CA ALA A 52 7.60 5.97 -12.79
C ALA A 52 7.47 6.38 -11.32
N PHE A 53 8.40 5.94 -10.46
CA PHE A 53 8.45 6.28 -9.05
C PHE A 53 8.52 7.79 -8.84
N LEU A 54 9.42 8.47 -9.53
CA LEU A 54 9.56 9.93 -9.44
C LEU A 54 8.34 10.67 -9.99
N LYS A 55 7.73 10.16 -11.05
CA LYS A 55 6.55 10.76 -11.69
C LYS A 55 5.29 10.63 -10.84
N GLU A 56 5.12 9.53 -10.11
CA GLU A 56 3.92 9.27 -9.30
C GLU A 56 3.95 10.01 -7.95
N ARG A 57 5.09 10.53 -7.52
CA ARG A 57 5.28 11.19 -6.23
C ARG A 57 4.17 12.19 -5.92
N ASP A 58 4.01 13.22 -6.76
CA ASP A 58 3.02 14.28 -6.55
C ASP A 58 1.58 13.76 -6.50
N THR A 59 1.30 12.65 -7.18
CA THR A 59 -0.03 12.04 -7.21
C THR A 59 -0.30 11.28 -5.93
N LEU A 60 0.67 10.50 -5.47
CA LEU A 60 0.56 9.72 -4.23
C LEU A 60 0.50 10.60 -2.99
N GLU A 61 1.29 11.69 -2.95
CA GLU A 61 1.31 12.64 -1.84
C GLU A 61 -0.01 13.44 -1.69
N ARG A 62 -0.82 13.52 -2.75
CA ARG A 62 -2.14 14.22 -2.73
C ARG A 62 -3.26 13.40 -2.10
N VAL A 63 -3.07 12.09 -1.93
CA VAL A 63 -4.09 11.24 -1.31
C VAL A 63 -4.12 11.55 0.19
N ASP A 64 -5.16 12.24 0.63
CA ASP A 64 -5.37 12.62 2.03
C ASP A 64 -6.76 12.17 2.47
N SER A 65 -6.80 11.16 3.34
CA SER A 65 -8.03 10.61 3.88
C SER A 65 -7.72 9.88 5.20
N PRO A 66 -8.56 9.98 6.22
CA PRO A 66 -8.38 9.22 7.46
C PRO A 66 -8.51 7.69 7.26
N HIS A 67 -9.04 7.26 6.11
CA HIS A 67 -9.21 5.85 5.74
C HIS A 67 -8.15 5.34 4.76
N VAL A 68 -7.05 6.09 4.60
CA VAL A 68 -5.90 5.70 3.78
C VAL A 68 -4.62 5.88 4.59
N VAL A 69 -3.69 4.96 4.48
CA VAL A 69 -2.35 5.12 5.05
C VAL A 69 -1.63 6.23 4.30
N ARG A 70 -1.31 7.31 4.98
CA ARG A 70 -0.73 8.50 4.34
C ARG A 70 0.71 8.26 3.91
N LEU A 71 1.03 8.61 2.68
CA LEU A 71 2.41 8.72 2.24
C LEU A 71 3.03 10.02 2.79
N ARG A 72 4.18 9.91 3.45
CA ARG A 72 4.92 11.02 4.07
C ARG A 72 6.09 11.50 3.21
N ASP A 73 6.75 10.57 2.52
CA ASP A 73 7.90 10.87 1.67
C ASP A 73 8.19 9.72 0.70
N MET A 74 8.98 10.01 -0.32
CA MET A 74 9.52 9.03 -1.27
C MET A 74 11.02 9.22 -1.41
N VAL A 75 11.78 8.18 -1.09
CA VAL A 75 13.24 8.18 -1.13
C VAL A 75 13.73 7.54 -2.42
N ALA A 76 14.57 8.28 -3.17
CA ALA A 76 15.25 7.78 -4.35
C ALA A 76 16.72 8.21 -4.26
N GLU A 77 17.58 7.37 -3.68
CA GLU A 77 18.99 7.62 -3.47
C GLU A 77 19.84 6.42 -3.91
N GLY A 78 20.68 6.62 -4.92
CA GLY A 78 21.50 5.55 -5.49
C GLY A 78 20.64 4.41 -6.04
N GLU A 79 20.86 3.19 -5.57
CA GLU A 79 20.07 2.00 -5.91
C GLU A 79 18.94 1.73 -4.89
N THR A 80 18.54 2.73 -4.10
CA THR A 80 17.51 2.59 -3.07
C THR A 80 16.28 3.39 -3.46
N LEU A 81 15.15 2.69 -3.58
CA LEU A 81 13.83 3.28 -3.69
C LEU A 81 12.99 2.85 -2.48
N GLY A 82 12.29 3.78 -1.88
CA GLY A 82 11.43 3.48 -0.75
C GLY A 82 10.31 4.50 -0.53
N LEU A 83 9.20 4.01 -0.02
CA LEU A 83 8.06 4.80 0.40
C LEU A 83 8.11 4.96 1.92
N VAL A 84 7.88 6.16 2.41
CA VAL A 84 7.77 6.49 3.83
C VAL A 84 6.30 6.80 4.12
N MET A 85 5.72 6.11 5.08
CA MET A 85 4.28 6.16 5.35
C MET A 85 4.01 6.28 6.84
N ASP A 86 2.78 6.66 7.21
CA ASP A 86 2.31 6.51 8.59
C ASP A 86 2.45 5.05 9.03
N TYR A 87 2.91 4.85 10.27
CA TYR A 87 2.88 3.53 10.89
C TYR A 87 1.50 3.28 11.48
N VAL A 88 0.92 2.14 11.18
CA VAL A 88 -0.37 1.68 11.71
C VAL A 88 -0.13 0.37 12.45
N GLY A 89 -0.38 0.36 13.77
CA GLY A 89 0.11 -0.69 14.67
C GLY A 89 -0.82 -1.87 14.90
N GLY A 90 -2.10 -1.76 14.56
CA GLY A 90 -3.13 -2.76 14.90
C GLY A 90 -3.21 -3.99 13.98
N GLY A 91 -2.16 -4.25 13.18
CA GLY A 91 -2.15 -5.37 12.23
C GLY A 91 -3.02 -5.12 11.00
N ASP A 92 -3.42 -6.18 10.30
CA ASP A 92 -4.27 -6.09 9.11
C ASP A 92 -5.64 -6.77 9.32
N LEU A 93 -6.58 -6.51 8.42
CA LEU A 93 -7.92 -7.08 8.48
C LEU A 93 -7.93 -8.61 8.29
N ALA A 94 -6.92 -9.18 7.61
CA ALA A 94 -6.82 -10.63 7.48
C ALA A 94 -6.46 -11.27 8.83
N ASP A 95 -5.64 -10.62 9.64
CA ASP A 95 -5.34 -11.03 11.01
C ASP A 95 -6.61 -10.99 11.88
N VAL A 96 -7.37 -9.90 11.80
CA VAL A 96 -8.65 -9.78 12.52
C VAL A 96 -9.62 -10.90 12.15
N ILE A 97 -9.77 -11.19 10.84
CA ILE A 97 -10.65 -12.28 10.37
C ILE A 97 -10.11 -13.64 10.83
N ARG A 98 -8.82 -13.87 10.82
CA ARG A 98 -8.21 -15.13 11.27
C ARG A 98 -8.43 -15.36 12.77
N GLU A 99 -8.34 -14.32 13.59
CA GLU A 99 -8.47 -14.40 15.04
C GLU A 99 -9.92 -14.46 15.52
N GLN A 100 -10.80 -13.69 14.91
CA GLN A 100 -12.19 -13.54 15.35
C GLN A 100 -13.18 -14.37 14.54
N GLY A 101 -12.78 -14.90 13.37
CA GLY A 101 -13.69 -15.57 12.45
C GLY A 101 -14.64 -14.58 11.75
N ALA A 102 -15.90 -15.00 11.57
CA ALA A 102 -16.92 -14.17 10.93
C ALA A 102 -17.27 -12.95 11.80
N LEU A 103 -17.09 -11.76 11.24
CA LEU A 103 -17.40 -10.51 11.91
C LEU A 103 -18.90 -10.22 11.92
N ALA A 104 -19.37 -9.47 12.93
CA ALA A 104 -20.78 -9.06 13.02
C ALA A 104 -21.17 -8.19 11.80
N PRO A 105 -22.38 -8.38 11.22
CA PRO A 105 -22.78 -7.65 10.00
C PRO A 105 -22.67 -6.12 10.09
N GLY A 106 -22.99 -5.55 11.25
CA GLY A 106 -22.87 -4.11 11.50
C GLY A 106 -21.40 -3.63 11.44
N LEU A 107 -20.46 -4.44 11.92
CA LEU A 107 -19.03 -4.12 11.87
C LEU A 107 -18.51 -4.23 10.43
N VAL A 108 -18.93 -5.27 9.70
CA VAL A 108 -18.59 -5.43 8.27
C VAL A 108 -19.08 -4.22 7.46
N ALA A 109 -20.32 -3.78 7.68
CA ALA A 109 -20.87 -2.60 7.01
C ALA A 109 -20.09 -1.32 7.35
N SER A 110 -19.69 -1.16 8.62
CA SER A 110 -18.86 -0.01 9.05
C SER A 110 -17.48 -0.02 8.41
N TYR A 111 -16.80 -1.17 8.40
CA TYR A 111 -15.49 -1.30 7.77
C TYR A 111 -15.57 -1.11 6.25
N GLY A 112 -16.58 -1.73 5.60
CA GLY A 112 -16.81 -1.53 4.17
C GLY A 112 -17.03 -0.07 3.78
N ALA A 113 -17.81 0.67 4.59
CA ALA A 113 -18.03 2.10 4.37
C ALA A 113 -16.73 2.92 4.51
N ALA A 114 -15.91 2.63 5.51
CA ALA A 114 -14.63 3.30 5.72
C ALA A 114 -13.63 3.01 4.58
N ILE A 115 -13.52 1.73 4.16
CA ILE A 115 -12.66 1.32 3.04
C ILE A 115 -13.14 1.98 1.74
N ALA A 116 -14.45 2.00 1.46
CA ALA A 116 -15.02 2.67 0.30
C ALA A 116 -14.74 4.17 0.29
N ALA A 117 -14.78 4.84 1.46
CA ALA A 117 -14.39 6.24 1.57
C ALA A 117 -12.89 6.45 1.29
N GLY A 118 -12.03 5.55 1.77
CA GLY A 118 -10.60 5.55 1.43
C GLY A 118 -10.36 5.37 -0.07
N LEU A 119 -11.02 4.39 -0.70
CA LEU A 119 -10.93 4.16 -2.15
C LEU A 119 -11.44 5.36 -2.95
N SER A 120 -12.48 6.04 -2.49
CA SER A 120 -12.97 7.27 -3.13
C SER A 120 -11.90 8.36 -3.17
N ALA A 121 -11.11 8.52 -2.10
CA ALA A 121 -10.00 9.48 -2.08
C ALA A 121 -8.86 9.06 -3.04
N VAL A 122 -8.53 7.78 -3.11
CA VAL A 122 -7.54 7.22 -4.05
C VAL A 122 -7.99 7.46 -5.49
N HIS A 123 -9.25 7.15 -5.81
CA HIS A 123 -9.82 7.33 -7.16
C HIS A 123 -9.93 8.82 -7.56
N ALA A 124 -10.23 9.72 -6.61
CA ALA A 124 -10.23 11.16 -6.84
C ALA A 124 -8.84 11.70 -7.24
N ALA A 125 -7.77 11.06 -6.76
CA ALA A 125 -6.40 11.34 -7.20
C ALA A 125 -6.03 10.67 -8.53
N SER A 126 -7.00 10.08 -9.25
CA SER A 126 -6.80 9.33 -10.51
C SER A 126 -5.89 8.10 -10.35
N LEU A 127 -5.91 7.50 -9.17
CA LEU A 127 -5.23 6.24 -8.86
C LEU A 127 -6.24 5.10 -8.80
N VAL A 128 -5.79 3.88 -9.12
CA VAL A 128 -6.52 2.62 -8.93
C VAL A 128 -5.60 1.71 -8.10
N HIS A 129 -6.14 1.12 -7.05
CA HIS A 129 -5.34 0.33 -6.11
C HIS A 129 -4.86 -1.01 -6.69
N ARG A 130 -5.76 -1.76 -7.34
CA ARG A 130 -5.54 -3.03 -8.06
C ARG A 130 -5.22 -4.26 -7.21
N ASP A 131 -5.07 -4.12 -5.91
CA ASP A 131 -4.79 -5.22 -4.98
C ASP A 131 -5.54 -5.04 -3.66
N ILE A 132 -6.85 -4.75 -3.73
CA ILE A 132 -7.71 -4.69 -2.54
C ILE A 132 -7.92 -6.10 -2.03
N LYS A 133 -7.56 -6.30 -0.77
CA LYS A 133 -7.72 -7.55 -0.01
C LYS A 133 -7.53 -7.27 1.48
N PRO A 134 -7.99 -8.14 2.38
CA PRO A 134 -7.88 -7.92 3.82
C PRO A 134 -6.45 -7.63 4.31
N ALA A 135 -5.43 -8.24 3.72
CA ALA A 135 -4.03 -7.99 4.10
C ALA A 135 -3.50 -6.58 3.71
N ASN A 136 -4.22 -5.85 2.85
CA ASN A 136 -3.88 -4.47 2.47
C ASN A 136 -4.80 -3.44 3.14
N ILE A 137 -5.57 -3.88 4.14
CA ILE A 137 -6.39 -3.02 5.01
C ILE A 137 -5.78 -3.07 6.41
N LEU A 138 -5.07 -2.02 6.79
CA LEU A 138 -4.47 -1.94 8.12
C LEU A 138 -5.50 -1.42 9.12
N MET A 139 -5.40 -1.92 10.36
CA MET A 139 -6.29 -1.55 11.45
C MET A 139 -5.61 -0.50 12.32
N ASP A 140 -6.16 0.70 12.34
CA ASP A 140 -5.70 1.78 13.20
C ASP A 140 -6.27 1.58 14.60
N ASP A 141 -5.43 1.14 15.53
CA ASP A 141 -5.77 0.89 16.93
C ASP A 141 -5.54 2.12 17.84
N ASP A 142 -5.00 3.20 17.32
CA ASP A 142 -4.94 4.50 18.02
C ASP A 142 -6.32 5.13 18.21
N VAL A 143 -7.34 4.61 17.50
CA VAL A 143 -8.75 5.01 17.62
C VAL A 143 -9.61 3.86 18.13
N THR A 144 -10.67 4.16 18.89
CA THR A 144 -11.58 3.16 19.43
C THR A 144 -13.02 3.41 18.96
N PRO A 145 -13.67 2.45 18.27
CA PRO A 145 -13.12 1.17 17.80
C PRO A 145 -12.04 1.35 16.71
N ALA A 146 -11.17 0.35 16.57
CA ALA A 146 -10.13 0.36 15.55
C ALA A 146 -10.71 0.61 14.15
N ALA A 147 -10.09 1.50 13.38
CA ALA A 147 -10.57 1.92 12.08
C ALA A 147 -9.74 1.35 10.93
N PRO A 148 -10.36 0.84 9.84
CA PRO A 148 -9.62 0.35 8.69
C PRO A 148 -9.04 1.50 7.87
N ARG A 149 -7.78 1.33 7.43
CA ARG A 149 -7.07 2.20 6.50
C ARG A 149 -6.54 1.41 5.31
N VAL A 150 -6.82 1.88 4.11
CA VAL A 150 -6.31 1.29 2.86
C VAL A 150 -4.81 1.57 2.76
N ALA A 151 -4.02 0.52 2.58
CA ALA A 151 -2.56 0.57 2.47
C ALA A 151 -2.09 0.09 1.08
N ASP A 152 -0.83 0.34 0.76
CA ASP A 152 -0.14 -0.16 -0.46
C ASP A 152 -0.73 0.29 -1.81
N PHE A 153 -1.49 1.39 -1.84
CA PHE A 153 -2.00 1.96 -3.10
C PHE A 153 -0.85 2.55 -3.96
N GLY A 154 -0.99 2.42 -5.27
CA GLY A 154 -0.05 3.02 -6.26
C GLY A 154 1.27 2.28 -6.48
N VAL A 155 1.70 1.40 -5.56
CA VAL A 155 2.97 0.66 -5.71
C VAL A 155 2.93 -0.31 -6.89
N ALA A 156 1.79 -0.95 -7.13
CA ALA A 156 1.60 -1.83 -8.28
C ALA A 156 1.84 -1.09 -9.60
N ARG A 157 1.35 0.14 -9.73
CA ARG A 157 1.54 0.98 -10.94
C ARG A 157 3.01 1.32 -11.19
N ILE A 158 3.76 1.60 -10.12
CA ILE A 158 5.20 1.87 -10.21
C ILE A 158 5.93 0.60 -10.70
N CYS A 159 5.62 -0.56 -10.13
CA CYS A 159 6.26 -1.82 -10.47
C CYS A 159 5.86 -2.35 -11.86
N ASP A 160 4.63 -2.11 -12.32
CA ASP A 160 4.16 -2.50 -13.66
C ASP A 160 4.97 -1.84 -14.78
N SER A 161 5.59 -0.70 -14.51
CA SER A 161 6.47 -0.01 -15.46
C SER A 161 7.75 -0.79 -15.78
N ALA A 162 8.16 -1.74 -14.92
CA ALA A 162 9.29 -2.64 -15.16
C ALA A 162 8.96 -3.72 -16.19
N SER A 163 7.69 -4.08 -16.32
CA SER A 163 7.26 -5.19 -17.18
C SER A 163 6.84 -4.68 -18.54
N SER A 164 7.76 -4.65 -19.51
CA SER A 164 7.43 -4.46 -20.93
C SER A 164 6.63 -5.64 -21.52
N THR A 165 6.46 -6.70 -20.76
CA THR A 165 5.61 -7.85 -21.05
C THR A 165 4.45 -7.79 -20.05
N ARG A 166 3.22 -7.71 -20.55
CA ARG A 166 1.97 -7.92 -19.81
C ARG A 166 2.01 -9.29 -19.12
N SER A 167 2.73 -9.39 -18.05
CA SER A 167 2.71 -10.56 -17.20
C SER A 167 1.60 -10.34 -16.19
N THR A 168 0.44 -10.92 -16.45
CA THR A 168 -0.64 -11.16 -15.49
C THR A 168 -0.17 -12.11 -14.36
N ASN A 169 1.11 -12.47 -14.36
CA ASN A 169 1.72 -13.35 -13.38
C ASN A 169 2.16 -12.55 -12.16
N GLY A 170 1.27 -12.40 -11.18
CA GLY A 170 1.66 -12.15 -9.80
C GLY A 170 1.20 -10.86 -9.13
N ALA A 171 0.42 -10.02 -9.76
CA ALA A 171 -0.19 -8.89 -9.05
C ALA A 171 -1.57 -9.31 -8.50
N GLY A 172 -1.64 -9.50 -7.20
CA GLY A 172 -2.89 -9.74 -6.47
C GLY A 172 -3.17 -11.21 -6.14
N THR A 173 -3.98 -11.39 -5.10
CA THR A 173 -4.51 -12.71 -4.75
C THR A 173 -5.71 -13.00 -5.66
N PRO A 174 -5.71 -14.07 -6.47
CA PRO A 174 -6.77 -14.32 -7.47
C PRO A 174 -8.19 -14.31 -6.91
N LEU A 175 -8.36 -14.59 -5.62
CA LEU A 175 -9.64 -14.65 -4.91
C LEU A 175 -10.41 -13.31 -4.91
N TYR A 176 -9.70 -12.18 -4.95
CA TYR A 176 -10.29 -10.83 -4.87
C TYR A 176 -10.27 -10.12 -6.21
N MET A 177 -9.63 -10.72 -7.22
CA MET A 177 -9.39 -10.08 -8.50
C MET A 177 -10.68 -9.95 -9.32
N ALA A 178 -10.96 -8.76 -9.81
CA ALA A 178 -12.06 -8.52 -10.72
C ALA A 178 -11.84 -9.29 -12.05
N PRO A 179 -12.90 -9.85 -12.67
CA PRO A 179 -12.76 -10.65 -13.90
C PRO A 179 -12.10 -9.88 -15.04
N GLU A 180 -12.39 -8.60 -15.18
CA GLU A 180 -11.78 -7.74 -16.19
C GLU A 180 -10.27 -7.54 -16.03
N VAL A 181 -9.72 -7.73 -14.81
CA VAL A 181 -8.27 -7.77 -14.57
C VAL A 181 -7.68 -9.03 -15.20
N ALA A 182 -8.34 -10.17 -15.04
CA ALA A 182 -7.92 -11.44 -15.65
C ALA A 182 -7.96 -11.37 -17.18
N ASP A 183 -8.88 -10.61 -17.73
CA ASP A 183 -9.02 -10.35 -19.19
C ASP A 183 -7.99 -9.32 -19.69
N GLY A 184 -7.17 -8.73 -18.81
CA GLY A 184 -6.13 -7.76 -19.17
C GLY A 184 -6.66 -6.41 -19.60
N LEU A 185 -7.88 -6.04 -19.17
CA LEU A 185 -8.45 -4.72 -19.45
C LEU A 185 -7.70 -3.61 -18.69
N PRO A 186 -7.75 -2.36 -19.19
CA PRO A 186 -7.16 -1.22 -18.50
C PRO A 186 -7.72 -1.06 -17.09
N ALA A 187 -6.87 -0.68 -16.14
CA ALA A 187 -7.26 -0.46 -14.77
C ALA A 187 -8.36 0.60 -14.64
N ALA A 188 -9.41 0.28 -13.90
CA ALA A 188 -10.53 1.15 -13.63
C ALA A 188 -10.93 1.08 -12.14
N PRO A 189 -11.49 2.16 -11.56
CA PRO A 189 -11.99 2.18 -10.18
C PRO A 189 -12.95 1.04 -9.83
N SER A 190 -13.75 0.57 -10.80
CA SER A 190 -14.67 -0.56 -10.64
C SER A 190 -13.98 -1.85 -10.18
N MET A 191 -12.71 -2.05 -10.56
CA MET A 191 -11.94 -3.23 -10.17
C MET A 191 -11.69 -3.26 -8.65
N ASP A 192 -11.41 -2.10 -8.05
CA ASP A 192 -11.22 -1.98 -6.60
C ASP A 192 -12.55 -2.20 -5.86
N ILE A 193 -13.66 -1.73 -6.42
CA ILE A 193 -15.00 -1.92 -5.85
C ILE A 193 -15.45 -3.38 -5.93
N TYR A 194 -15.08 -4.10 -7.00
CA TYR A 194 -15.32 -5.55 -7.08
C TYR A 194 -14.59 -6.32 -5.96
N SER A 195 -13.36 -5.88 -5.67
CA SER A 195 -12.48 -6.54 -4.67
C SER A 195 -12.85 -6.21 -3.22
N LEU A 196 -13.68 -5.17 -3.00
CA LEU A 196 -14.15 -4.73 -1.69
C LEU A 196 -15.25 -5.64 -1.15
#